data_ae92e583c424927e74c5a5b34a1b6836
#
_entry.id   ae92e583c424927e74c5a5b34a1b6836
#
_cell.length_a   1.000
_cell.length_b   1.000
_cell.length_c   1.000
_cell.angle_alpha   90.00
_cell.angle_beta   90.00
_cell.angle_gamma   90.00
#
_symmetry.space_group_name_H-M   'P 1'
#
loop_
_entity.id
_entity.type
_entity.pdbx_description
1 polymer ?
#
loop_
_entity_poly.entity_id
_entity_poly.type
_entity_poly.pdbx_seq_one_letter_code
_entity_poly.pdbx_strand_id
1 'polypeptide(L)'
;MSSHVDVIPRLRQALQAAGHPGATAALERLPDKGLAHDHVRLAGSGVLARMPKQSQMGWTAADNLAYQRACFERAAVGGHAPVCQGVLPPSAPLPRGALLVKEIEGRTARLPADLGAVARALAALHALPVPEPAQRAPLLDPPDPLHALCEEIATQAGHLAAAGLTPPVARTIEAQWQRLQALRAEPGRPGVHLIAFDAHPGNFIVQPDGRAVLVDLEK
;
A
#
# COMPACT_ATOMS: atom_id res chain seq x y z
N MET A 1 -13.03 8.18 -23.34
CA MET A 1 -12.52 9.39 -22.65
C MET A 1 -13.12 9.35 -21.25
N SER A 2 -12.36 8.91 -20.26
CA SER A 2 -12.83 8.89 -18.86
C SER A 2 -12.84 10.35 -18.37
N SER A 3 -14.01 10.90 -18.07
CA SER A 3 -14.12 12.21 -17.43
C SER A 3 -13.43 12.10 -16.06
N HIS A 4 -12.27 12.70 -15.91
CA HIS A 4 -11.63 12.88 -14.60
C HIS A 4 -12.57 13.72 -13.74
N VAL A 5 -13.38 13.04 -12.97
CA VAL A 5 -14.23 13.72 -11.97
C VAL A 5 -13.29 14.40 -10.98
N ASP A 6 -13.45 15.71 -10.83
CA ASP A 6 -12.60 16.48 -9.90
C ASP A 6 -12.80 15.96 -8.46
N VAL A 7 -11.73 15.44 -7.88
CA VAL A 7 -11.75 14.84 -6.53
C VAL A 7 -11.78 15.91 -5.44
N ILE A 8 -11.35 17.14 -5.73
CA ILE A 8 -11.23 18.23 -4.73
C ILE A 8 -12.57 18.61 -4.12
N PRO A 9 -13.64 18.94 -4.90
CA PRO A 9 -14.94 19.26 -4.33
C PRO A 9 -15.53 18.12 -3.50
N ARG A 10 -15.35 16.88 -3.96
CA ARG A 10 -15.85 15.68 -3.30
C ARG A 10 -15.18 15.46 -1.94
N LEU A 11 -13.85 15.58 -1.89
CA LEU A 11 -13.09 15.47 -0.65
C LEU A 11 -13.49 16.58 0.33
N ARG A 12 -13.63 17.82 -0.16
CA ARG A 12 -14.06 18.94 0.68
C ARG A 12 -15.43 18.68 1.31
N GLN A 13 -16.39 18.22 0.53
CA GLN A 13 -17.72 17.89 1.03
C GLN A 13 -17.67 16.79 2.09
N ALA A 14 -16.85 15.75 1.89
CA ALA A 14 -16.68 14.67 2.86
C ALA A 14 -16.00 15.16 4.15
N LEU A 15 -14.99 16.01 4.06
CA LEU A 15 -14.32 16.64 5.22
C LEU A 15 -15.31 17.52 6.02
N GLN A 16 -16.14 18.31 5.34
CA GLN A 16 -17.18 19.14 5.96
C GLN A 16 -18.23 18.29 6.68
N ALA A 17 -18.73 17.25 6.01
CA ALA A 17 -19.71 16.33 6.60
C ALA A 17 -19.16 15.59 7.83
N ALA A 18 -17.85 15.32 7.86
CA ALA A 18 -17.16 14.71 9.00
C ALA A 18 -16.78 15.72 10.10
N GLY A 19 -17.03 17.02 9.92
CA GLY A 19 -16.56 18.05 10.87
C GLY A 19 -15.04 18.12 11.01
N HIS A 20 -14.29 17.70 9.97
CA HIS A 20 -12.84 17.61 10.05
C HIS A 20 -12.20 19.02 10.01
N PRO A 21 -11.21 19.33 10.88
CA PRO A 21 -10.57 20.67 10.92
C PRO A 21 -9.97 21.09 9.56
N GLY A 22 -9.50 20.15 8.77
CA GLY A 22 -8.96 20.40 7.44
C GLY A 22 -10.00 20.73 6.36
N ALA A 23 -11.29 20.80 6.67
CA ALA A 23 -12.35 21.14 5.71
C ALA A 23 -12.16 22.53 5.08
N THR A 24 -11.52 23.48 5.79
CA THR A 24 -11.24 24.84 5.33
C THR A 24 -9.86 25.00 4.71
N ALA A 25 -8.97 24.00 4.81
CA ALA A 25 -7.64 24.03 4.23
C ALA A 25 -7.69 24.16 2.69
N ALA A 26 -6.67 24.76 2.09
CA ALA A 26 -6.45 24.63 0.66
C ALA A 26 -6.17 23.15 0.34
N LEU A 27 -6.84 22.62 -0.70
CA LEU A 27 -6.68 21.23 -1.13
C LEU A 27 -5.85 21.21 -2.42
N GLU A 28 -4.73 20.50 -2.37
CA GLU A 28 -3.78 20.41 -3.48
C GLU A 28 -3.71 18.95 -3.97
N ARG A 29 -4.19 18.71 -5.18
CA ARG A 29 -4.05 17.37 -5.79
C ARG A 29 -2.59 17.13 -6.15
N LEU A 30 -2.02 16.04 -5.66
CA LEU A 30 -0.69 15.61 -6.07
C LEU A 30 -0.73 14.95 -7.45
N PRO A 31 0.40 14.97 -8.19
CA PRO A 31 0.49 14.28 -9.46
C PRO A 31 0.07 12.82 -9.34
N ASP A 32 -0.78 12.38 -10.26
CA ASP A 32 -1.22 10.99 -10.34
C ASP A 32 -0.04 10.10 -10.77
N LYS A 33 0.41 9.23 -9.87
CA LYS A 33 1.55 8.34 -10.10
C LYS A 33 1.14 6.87 -10.24
N GLY A 34 -0.15 6.55 -10.15
CA GLY A 34 -0.58 5.17 -10.16
C GLY A 34 -2.07 4.96 -10.35
N LEU A 35 -2.45 3.69 -10.45
CA LEU A 35 -3.84 3.26 -10.68
C LEU A 35 -4.64 3.11 -9.39
N ALA A 36 -3.98 3.05 -8.23
CA ALA A 36 -4.62 2.67 -6.97
C ALA A 36 -5.29 3.83 -6.24
N HIS A 37 -4.64 5.00 -6.15
CA HIS A 37 -5.10 6.10 -5.30
C HIS A 37 -4.98 7.46 -5.98
N ASP A 38 -5.93 8.35 -5.67
CA ASP A 38 -5.73 9.79 -5.76
C ASP A 38 -5.17 10.31 -4.43
N HIS A 39 -4.25 11.26 -4.50
CA HIS A 39 -3.63 11.88 -3.33
C HIS A 39 -3.92 13.38 -3.32
N VAL A 40 -4.43 13.88 -2.19
CA VAL A 40 -4.69 15.31 -1.98
C VAL A 40 -4.08 15.77 -0.67
N ARG A 41 -3.20 16.77 -0.76
CA ARG A 41 -2.64 17.44 0.40
C ARG A 41 -3.64 18.42 0.98
N LEU A 42 -3.79 18.41 2.30
CA LEU A 42 -4.49 19.44 3.06
C LEU A 42 -3.42 20.48 3.48
N ALA A 43 -3.27 21.54 2.70
CA ALA A 43 -2.18 22.49 2.86
C ALA A 43 -2.10 23.07 4.28
N GLY A 44 -0.89 23.11 4.83
CA GLY A 44 -0.61 23.62 6.18
C GLY A 44 -1.05 22.72 7.33
N SER A 45 -1.69 21.57 7.07
CA SER A 45 -2.17 20.66 8.13
C SER A 45 -1.23 19.48 8.42
N GLY A 46 -0.27 19.20 7.52
CA GLY A 46 0.56 17.99 7.58
C GLY A 46 -0.23 16.70 7.29
N VAL A 47 -1.40 16.81 6.66
CA VAL A 47 -2.28 15.69 6.32
C VAL A 47 -2.30 15.47 4.81
N LEU A 48 -2.22 14.20 4.42
CA LEU A 48 -2.44 13.72 3.07
C LEU A 48 -3.68 12.82 3.04
N ALA A 49 -4.66 13.15 2.21
CA ALA A 49 -5.79 12.29 1.93
C ALA A 49 -5.43 11.30 0.82
N ARG A 50 -5.59 10.00 1.09
CA ARG A 50 -5.44 8.89 0.15
C ARG A 50 -6.83 8.36 -0.19
N MET A 51 -7.24 8.51 -1.43
CA MET A 51 -8.58 8.10 -1.91
C MET A 51 -8.43 6.92 -2.86
N PRO A 52 -8.89 5.72 -2.48
CA PRO A 52 -8.84 4.56 -3.36
C PRO A 52 -9.65 4.77 -4.64
N LYS A 53 -9.05 4.57 -5.81
CA LYS A 53 -9.75 4.60 -7.10
C LYS A 53 -10.52 3.30 -7.35
N GLN A 54 -9.97 2.19 -6.87
CA GLN A 54 -10.52 0.84 -7.02
C GLN A 54 -10.08 -0.06 -5.86
N SER A 55 -10.62 -1.25 -5.77
CA SER A 55 -10.06 -2.34 -4.96
C SER A 55 -9.38 -3.33 -5.89
N GLN A 56 -8.11 -3.56 -5.69
CA GLN A 56 -7.37 -4.59 -6.45
C GLN A 56 -7.84 -6.02 -6.07
N MET A 57 -8.44 -6.15 -4.90
CA MET A 57 -8.92 -7.43 -4.35
C MET A 57 -10.43 -7.64 -4.56
N GLY A 58 -11.11 -6.75 -5.28
CA GLY A 58 -12.56 -6.86 -5.51
C GLY A 58 -13.44 -6.66 -4.27
N TRP A 59 -12.87 -6.14 -3.17
CA TRP A 59 -13.60 -5.93 -1.92
C TRP A 59 -14.55 -4.74 -1.96
N THR A 60 -15.51 -4.72 -1.05
CA THR A 60 -16.36 -3.54 -0.85
C THR A 60 -15.50 -2.34 -0.49
N ALA A 61 -16.04 -1.14 -0.68
CA ALA A 61 -15.31 0.10 -0.34
C ALA A 61 -14.98 0.17 1.16
N ALA A 62 -15.89 -0.30 2.02
CA ALA A 62 -15.71 -0.31 3.46
C ALA A 62 -14.63 -1.30 3.89
N ASP A 63 -14.66 -2.53 3.39
CA ASP A 63 -13.67 -3.57 3.74
C ASP A 63 -12.28 -3.18 3.24
N ASN A 64 -12.19 -2.65 2.00
CA ASN A 64 -10.92 -2.17 1.44
C ASN A 64 -10.32 -1.04 2.29
N LEU A 65 -11.15 -0.10 2.75
CA LEU A 65 -10.71 1.02 3.57
C LEU A 65 -10.28 0.56 4.98
N ALA A 66 -11.01 -0.40 5.56
CA ALA A 66 -10.66 -1.01 6.84
C ALA A 66 -9.30 -1.75 6.77
N TYR A 67 -9.08 -2.49 5.70
CA TYR A 67 -7.80 -3.16 5.43
C TYR A 67 -6.65 -2.15 5.30
N GLN A 68 -6.81 -1.13 4.46
CA GLN A 68 -5.80 -0.09 4.27
C GLN A 68 -5.47 0.62 5.59
N ARG A 69 -6.50 0.98 6.36
CA ARG A 69 -6.33 1.56 7.70
C ARG A 69 -5.46 0.66 8.59
N ALA A 70 -5.79 -0.63 8.66
CA ALA A 70 -5.05 -1.59 9.50
C ALA A 70 -3.58 -1.74 9.04
N CYS A 71 -3.30 -1.71 7.72
CA CYS A 71 -1.94 -1.70 7.19
C CYS A 71 -1.14 -0.52 7.74
N PHE A 72 -1.69 0.70 7.67
CA PHE A 72 -1.02 1.90 8.16
C PHE A 72 -0.87 1.91 9.68
N GLU A 73 -1.93 1.60 10.42
CA GLU A 73 -1.88 1.57 11.89
C GLU A 73 -0.85 0.55 12.40
N ARG A 74 -0.78 -0.59 11.75
CA ARG A 74 0.18 -1.65 12.12
C ARG A 74 1.62 -1.27 11.79
N ALA A 75 1.87 -0.78 10.57
CA ALA A 75 3.21 -0.47 10.11
C ALA A 75 3.78 0.79 10.78
N ALA A 76 2.94 1.77 11.14
CA ALA A 76 3.37 3.01 11.78
C ALA A 76 4.06 2.79 13.13
N VAL A 77 3.79 1.68 13.82
CA VAL A 77 4.45 1.32 15.09
C VAL A 77 5.97 1.25 14.93
N GLY A 78 6.46 0.82 13.77
CA GLY A 78 7.89 0.76 13.47
C GLY A 78 8.54 2.12 13.15
N GLY A 79 7.78 3.20 13.07
CA GLY A 79 8.28 4.55 12.78
C GLY A 79 8.72 4.77 11.32
N HIS A 80 8.53 3.79 10.44
CA HIS A 80 8.92 3.84 9.04
C HIS A 80 7.71 3.79 8.06
N ALA A 81 6.53 4.12 8.57
CA ALA A 81 5.31 4.28 7.77
C ALA A 81 4.52 5.51 8.25
N PRO A 82 3.69 6.14 7.40
CA PRO A 82 2.85 7.26 7.80
C PRO A 82 1.85 6.85 8.88
N VAL A 83 1.63 7.73 9.85
CA VAL A 83 0.61 7.54 10.87
C VAL A 83 -0.77 7.80 10.26
N CYS A 84 -1.71 6.89 10.45
CA CYS A 84 -3.12 7.12 10.13
C CYS A 84 -3.70 8.12 11.13
N GLN A 85 -4.19 9.25 10.64
CA GLN A 85 -4.75 10.33 11.46
C GLN A 85 -6.28 10.34 11.45
N GLY A 86 -6.89 9.65 10.50
CA GLY A 86 -8.34 9.55 10.39
C GLY A 86 -8.81 8.77 9.18
N VAL A 87 -10.11 8.57 9.15
CA VAL A 87 -10.80 7.87 8.06
C VAL A 87 -12.05 8.65 7.69
N LEU A 88 -12.22 8.92 6.42
CA LEU A 88 -13.49 9.37 5.85
C LEU A 88 -14.19 8.14 5.28
N PRO A 89 -15.31 7.70 5.86
CA PRO A 89 -16.00 6.49 5.39
C PRO A 89 -16.57 6.67 3.98
N PRO A 90 -16.87 5.59 3.27
CA PRO A 90 -17.59 5.65 2.01
C PRO A 90 -18.89 6.45 2.15
N SER A 91 -19.11 7.36 1.21
CA SER A 91 -20.24 8.28 1.21
C SER A 91 -20.61 8.71 -0.21
N ALA A 92 -21.76 9.37 -0.40
CA ALA A 92 -22.19 9.83 -1.72
C ALA A 92 -21.14 10.69 -2.45
N PRO A 93 -20.49 11.69 -1.79
CA PRO A 93 -19.43 12.46 -2.45
C PRO A 93 -18.13 11.63 -2.62
N LEU A 94 -17.88 10.66 -1.74
CA LEU A 94 -16.63 9.89 -1.71
C LEU A 94 -16.94 8.39 -1.63
N PRO A 95 -17.37 7.74 -2.74
CA PRO A 95 -17.90 6.38 -2.73
C PRO A 95 -16.97 5.31 -2.18
N ARG A 96 -15.67 5.55 -2.24
CA ARG A 96 -14.65 4.62 -1.70
C ARG A 96 -14.01 5.11 -0.41
N GLY A 97 -14.45 6.24 0.13
CA GLY A 97 -13.85 6.85 1.32
C GLY A 97 -12.44 7.38 1.09
N ALA A 98 -11.76 7.74 2.18
CA ALA A 98 -10.35 8.10 2.17
C ALA A 98 -9.68 7.77 3.50
N LEU A 99 -8.39 7.48 3.47
CA LEU A 99 -7.51 7.57 4.63
C LEU A 99 -6.90 8.97 4.72
N LEU A 100 -6.85 9.51 5.90
CA LEU A 100 -6.11 10.72 6.23
C LEU A 100 -4.85 10.27 6.96
N VAL A 101 -3.70 10.45 6.32
CA VAL A 101 -2.40 10.01 6.87
C VAL A 101 -1.50 11.22 7.08
N LYS A 102 -0.53 11.09 7.99
CA LYS A 102 0.52 12.10 8.14
C LYS A 102 1.26 12.26 6.81
N GLU A 103 1.36 13.48 6.32
CA GLU A 103 2.20 13.79 5.17
C GLU A 103 3.66 13.56 5.50
N ILE A 104 4.39 12.90 4.60
CA ILE A 104 5.82 12.66 4.73
C ILE A 104 6.56 13.58 3.78
N GLU A 105 7.28 14.53 4.35
CA GLU A 105 8.16 15.45 3.59
C GLU A 105 9.47 14.74 3.24
N GLY A 106 9.91 14.91 1.99
CA GLY A 106 11.14 14.32 1.52
C GLY A 106 11.13 14.08 0.01
N ARG A 107 12.03 13.24 -0.43
CA ARG A 107 12.18 12.82 -1.82
C ARG A 107 12.03 11.32 -1.97
N THR A 108 11.61 10.87 -3.13
CA THR A 108 11.61 9.44 -3.46
C THR A 108 13.02 8.85 -3.33
N ALA A 109 13.13 7.64 -2.81
CA ALA A 109 14.39 6.92 -2.67
C ALA A 109 15.07 6.67 -4.03
N ARG A 110 16.39 6.74 -4.05
CA ARG A 110 17.25 6.51 -5.22
C ARG A 110 18.29 5.43 -4.90
N LEU A 111 18.28 4.34 -5.65
CA LEU A 111 19.29 3.31 -5.51
C LEU A 111 20.50 3.62 -6.38
N PRO A 112 21.72 3.24 -5.94
CA PRO A 112 22.03 2.53 -4.70
C PRO A 112 22.17 3.44 -3.46
N ALA A 113 22.14 4.77 -3.61
CA ALA A 113 22.47 5.72 -2.54
C ALA A 113 21.63 5.53 -1.27
N ASP A 114 20.35 5.27 -1.42
CA ASP A 114 19.41 5.14 -0.29
C ASP A 114 19.17 3.68 0.14
N LEU A 115 19.88 2.70 -0.43
CA LEU A 115 19.66 1.27 -0.15
C LEU A 115 19.70 0.96 1.35
N GLY A 116 20.65 1.53 2.09
CA GLY A 116 20.76 1.32 3.52
C GLY A 116 19.57 1.88 4.32
N ALA A 117 19.00 3.01 3.90
CA ALA A 117 17.81 3.58 4.54
C ALA A 117 16.56 2.74 4.24
N VAL A 118 16.39 2.30 3.00
CA VAL A 118 15.30 1.39 2.59
C VAL A 118 15.37 0.06 3.34
N ALA A 119 16.57 -0.54 3.43
CA ALA A 119 16.77 -1.80 4.16
C ALA A 119 16.43 -1.67 5.64
N ARG A 120 16.79 -0.56 6.30
CA ARG A 120 16.42 -0.30 7.71
C ARG A 120 14.91 -0.16 7.88
N ALA A 121 14.22 0.52 6.96
CA ALA A 121 12.77 0.65 7.01
C ALA A 121 12.06 -0.70 6.90
N LEU A 122 12.50 -1.55 5.97
CA LEU A 122 11.97 -2.92 5.83
C LEU A 122 12.29 -3.79 7.04
N ALA A 123 13.52 -3.72 7.56
CA ALA A 123 13.89 -4.47 8.76
C ALA A 123 13.04 -4.06 9.97
N ALA A 124 12.75 -2.76 10.14
CA ALA A 124 11.88 -2.27 11.20
C ALA A 124 10.44 -2.78 11.06
N LEU A 125 9.92 -2.84 9.82
CA LEU A 125 8.60 -3.41 9.54
C LEU A 125 8.55 -4.90 9.88
N HIS A 126 9.54 -5.67 9.41
CA HIS A 126 9.62 -7.12 9.64
C HIS A 126 9.88 -7.49 11.12
N ALA A 127 10.48 -6.58 11.90
CA ALA A 127 10.71 -6.78 13.33
C ALA A 127 9.49 -6.49 14.21
N LEU A 128 8.39 -5.99 13.63
CA LEU A 128 7.17 -5.72 14.40
C LEU A 128 6.63 -7.03 14.99
N PRO A 129 6.18 -7.01 16.27
CA PRO A 129 5.55 -8.17 16.88
C PRO A 129 4.35 -8.65 16.07
N VAL A 130 4.27 -9.92 15.79
CA VAL A 130 3.10 -10.51 15.12
C VAL A 130 1.99 -10.67 16.16
N PRO A 131 0.80 -10.08 15.94
CA PRO A 131 -0.31 -10.22 16.88
C PRO A 131 -0.84 -11.65 16.90
N GLU A 132 -1.59 -11.97 17.95
CA GLU A 132 -2.35 -13.20 18.02
C GLU A 132 -3.31 -13.32 16.82
N PRO A 133 -3.56 -14.53 16.29
CA PRO A 133 -4.36 -14.72 15.08
C PRO A 133 -5.70 -13.98 15.09
N ALA A 134 -6.41 -13.97 16.23
CA ALA A 134 -7.68 -13.26 16.37
C ALA A 134 -7.59 -11.73 16.22
N GLN A 135 -6.39 -11.16 16.31
CA GLN A 135 -6.12 -9.72 16.24
C GLN A 135 -5.51 -9.29 14.89
N ARG A 136 -5.34 -10.22 13.95
CA ARG A 136 -4.70 -9.94 12.65
C ARG A 136 -5.68 -9.38 11.63
N ALA A 137 -6.96 -9.72 11.74
CA ALA A 137 -7.98 -9.14 10.85
C ALA A 137 -8.03 -7.60 10.98
N PRO A 138 -8.24 -6.86 9.90
CA PRO A 138 -8.55 -7.33 8.54
C PRO A 138 -7.32 -7.53 7.64
N LEU A 139 -6.10 -7.64 8.19
CA LEU A 139 -4.90 -7.92 7.40
C LEU A 139 -4.99 -9.32 6.79
N LEU A 140 -4.33 -9.49 5.64
CA LEU A 140 -4.21 -10.80 5.00
C LEU A 140 -3.36 -11.73 5.89
N ASP A 141 -3.96 -12.82 6.33
CA ASP A 141 -3.31 -13.82 7.19
C ASP A 141 -3.68 -15.23 6.72
N PRO A 142 -3.25 -15.65 5.54
CA PRO A 142 -3.54 -17.01 5.06
C PRO A 142 -2.82 -18.03 5.93
N PRO A 143 -3.44 -19.21 6.21
CA PRO A 143 -2.83 -20.26 7.00
C PRO A 143 -1.47 -20.74 6.48
N ASP A 144 -1.28 -20.64 5.18
CA ASP A 144 -0.03 -20.90 4.47
C ASP A 144 0.29 -19.71 3.55
N PRO A 145 1.06 -18.70 4.03
CA PRO A 145 1.39 -17.54 3.25
C PRO A 145 2.14 -17.83 1.96
N LEU A 146 3.04 -18.82 1.97
CA LEU A 146 3.80 -19.19 0.77
C LEU A 146 2.89 -19.87 -0.26
N HIS A 147 1.97 -20.73 0.18
CA HIS A 147 0.97 -21.31 -0.70
C HIS A 147 0.09 -20.22 -1.33
N ALA A 148 -0.45 -19.32 -0.52
CA ALA A 148 -1.30 -18.23 -1.00
C ALA A 148 -0.57 -17.32 -2.02
N LEU A 149 0.71 -17.02 -1.79
CA LEU A 149 1.53 -16.28 -2.73
C LEU A 149 1.74 -17.05 -4.04
N CYS A 150 1.98 -18.37 -3.96
CA CYS A 150 2.12 -19.19 -5.15
C CYS A 150 0.83 -19.22 -5.99
N GLU A 151 -0.33 -19.36 -5.36
CA GLU A 151 -1.64 -19.34 -6.05
C GLU A 151 -1.89 -18.00 -6.75
N GLU A 152 -1.52 -16.90 -6.10
CA GLU A 152 -1.64 -15.60 -6.70
C GLU A 152 -0.71 -15.42 -7.91
N ILE A 153 0.56 -15.81 -7.78
CA ILE A 153 1.53 -15.77 -8.88
C ILE A 153 1.06 -16.65 -10.03
N ALA A 154 0.52 -17.86 -9.74
CA ALA A 154 -0.04 -18.73 -10.76
C ALA A 154 -1.19 -18.07 -11.52
N THR A 155 -2.08 -17.40 -10.80
CA THR A 155 -3.20 -16.65 -11.40
C THR A 155 -2.70 -15.54 -12.32
N GLN A 156 -1.71 -14.75 -11.87
CA GLN A 156 -1.12 -13.68 -12.67
C GLN A 156 -0.36 -14.25 -13.89
N ALA A 157 0.40 -15.34 -13.71
CA ALA A 157 1.11 -16.00 -14.79
C ALA A 157 0.16 -16.52 -15.88
N GLY A 158 -1.06 -16.95 -15.52
CA GLY A 158 -2.10 -17.33 -16.47
C GLY A 158 -2.45 -16.23 -17.49
N HIS A 159 -2.37 -14.96 -17.07
CA HIS A 159 -2.61 -13.83 -17.95
C HIS A 159 -1.44 -13.57 -18.93
N LEU A 160 -0.23 -14.00 -18.57
CA LEU A 160 0.96 -13.81 -19.41
C LEU A 160 0.94 -14.68 -20.67
N ALA A 161 0.23 -15.79 -20.67
CA ALA A 161 0.08 -16.66 -21.84
C ALA A 161 -0.52 -15.93 -23.06
N ALA A 162 -1.43 -14.97 -22.80
CA ALA A 162 -2.05 -14.14 -23.83
C ALA A 162 -1.18 -12.94 -24.26
N ALA A 163 -0.09 -12.64 -23.55
CA ALA A 163 0.74 -11.45 -23.77
C ALA A 163 1.81 -11.59 -24.86
N GLY A 164 1.88 -12.74 -25.56
CA GLY A 164 2.83 -12.97 -26.65
C GLY A 164 4.28 -12.86 -26.24
N LEU A 165 4.65 -13.41 -25.08
CA LEU A 165 6.01 -13.38 -24.55
C LEU A 165 7.05 -13.98 -25.50
N THR A 166 8.20 -13.36 -25.60
CA THR A 166 9.33 -13.97 -26.34
C THR A 166 9.82 -15.24 -25.62
N PRO A 167 10.33 -16.25 -26.38
CA PRO A 167 10.78 -17.50 -25.78
C PRO A 167 11.83 -17.36 -24.65
N PRO A 168 12.79 -16.43 -24.70
CA PRO A 168 13.72 -16.22 -23.58
C PRO A 168 13.01 -15.74 -22.30
N VAL A 169 12.07 -14.81 -22.43
CA VAL A 169 11.31 -14.29 -21.29
C VAL A 169 10.44 -15.39 -20.67
N ALA A 170 9.72 -16.16 -21.49
CA ALA A 170 8.89 -17.28 -21.04
C ALA A 170 9.73 -18.31 -20.27
N ARG A 171 10.93 -18.69 -20.78
CA ARG A 171 11.83 -19.60 -20.06
C ARG A 171 12.31 -19.05 -18.71
N THR A 172 12.59 -17.74 -18.65
CA THR A 172 13.01 -17.11 -17.38
C THR A 172 11.89 -17.17 -16.35
N ILE A 173 10.66 -16.86 -16.73
CA ILE A 173 9.50 -16.93 -15.85
C ILE A 173 9.30 -18.37 -15.36
N GLU A 174 9.34 -19.35 -16.26
CA GLU A 174 9.21 -20.76 -15.91
C GLU A 174 10.30 -21.21 -14.92
N ALA A 175 11.56 -20.83 -15.15
CA ALA A 175 12.66 -21.17 -14.26
C ALA A 175 12.46 -20.57 -12.85
N GLN A 176 11.96 -19.33 -12.72
CA GLN A 176 11.64 -18.72 -11.43
C GLN A 176 10.45 -19.42 -10.77
N TRP A 177 9.45 -19.78 -11.55
CA TRP A 177 8.29 -20.54 -11.06
C TRP A 177 8.71 -21.89 -10.47
N GLN A 178 9.56 -22.65 -11.15
CA GLN A 178 10.09 -23.92 -10.65
C GLN A 178 10.88 -23.75 -9.34
N ARG A 179 11.68 -22.67 -9.22
CA ARG A 179 12.37 -22.34 -7.96
C ARG A 179 11.40 -22.06 -6.82
N LEU A 180 10.33 -21.31 -7.08
CA LEU A 180 9.31 -21.02 -6.09
C LEU A 180 8.59 -22.30 -5.62
N GLN A 181 8.26 -23.20 -6.54
CA GLN A 181 7.67 -24.51 -6.20
C GLN A 181 8.61 -25.36 -5.35
N ALA A 182 9.90 -25.35 -5.65
CA ALA A 182 10.91 -26.02 -4.84
C ALA A 182 10.97 -25.46 -3.41
N LEU A 183 10.98 -24.14 -3.24
CA LEU A 183 10.94 -23.49 -1.92
C LEU A 183 9.67 -23.86 -1.13
N ARG A 184 8.54 -23.97 -1.82
CA ARG A 184 7.28 -24.41 -1.19
C ARG A 184 7.35 -25.82 -0.62
N ALA A 185 8.12 -26.69 -1.25
CA ALA A 185 8.28 -28.09 -0.84
C ALA A 185 9.32 -28.28 0.28
N GLU A 186 10.12 -27.28 0.61
CA GLU A 186 11.13 -27.38 1.67
C GLU A 186 10.48 -27.52 3.06
N PRO A 187 10.97 -28.42 3.92
CA PRO A 187 10.54 -28.51 5.29
C PRO A 187 11.10 -27.32 6.11
N GLY A 188 10.31 -26.80 7.02
CA GLY A 188 10.72 -25.70 7.89
C GLY A 188 10.39 -24.34 7.28
N ARG A 189 9.32 -23.73 7.76
CA ARG A 189 8.88 -22.41 7.30
C ARG A 189 9.51 -21.32 8.15
N PRO A 190 9.93 -20.19 7.53
CA PRO A 190 10.32 -19.02 8.30
C PRO A 190 9.15 -18.55 9.17
N GLY A 191 9.47 -17.86 10.25
CA GLY A 191 8.46 -17.23 11.10
C GLY A 191 7.58 -16.27 10.30
N VAL A 192 6.36 -16.06 10.77
CA VAL A 192 5.42 -15.10 10.19
C VAL A 192 5.86 -13.68 10.58
N HIS A 193 5.88 -12.78 9.62
CA HIS A 193 6.22 -11.37 9.79
C HIS A 193 5.22 -10.49 9.04
N LEU A 194 5.06 -9.24 9.48
CA LEU A 194 4.38 -8.24 8.67
C LEU A 194 5.25 -7.91 7.47
N ILE A 195 4.71 -7.99 6.28
CA ILE A 195 5.40 -7.62 5.04
C ILE A 195 4.67 -6.46 4.35
N ALA A 196 5.44 -5.62 3.64
CA ALA A 196 4.89 -4.70 2.65
C ALA A 196 4.84 -5.40 1.30
N PHE A 197 3.70 -5.34 0.62
CA PHE A 197 3.49 -6.11 -0.60
C PHE A 197 4.28 -5.56 -1.79
N ASP A 198 4.33 -4.24 -1.95
CA ASP A 198 5.00 -3.56 -3.07
C ASP A 198 6.12 -2.62 -2.59
N ALA A 199 7.15 -3.19 -1.98
CA ALA A 199 8.26 -2.44 -1.39
C ALA A 199 9.34 -2.03 -2.42
N HIS A 200 8.95 -1.50 -3.58
CA HIS A 200 9.91 -0.97 -4.54
C HIS A 200 10.39 0.46 -4.16
N PRO A 201 11.55 0.93 -4.66
CA PRO A 201 12.13 2.21 -4.24
C PRO A 201 11.22 3.43 -4.43
N GLY A 202 10.33 3.40 -5.41
CA GLY A 202 9.35 4.46 -5.67
C GLY A 202 8.35 4.69 -4.54
N ASN A 203 8.13 3.67 -3.69
CA ASN A 203 7.22 3.72 -2.55
C ASN A 203 7.90 4.15 -1.25
N PHE A 204 9.19 4.54 -1.29
CA PHE A 204 9.89 5.11 -0.14
C PHE A 204 10.15 6.60 -0.31
N ILE A 205 9.83 7.35 0.72
CA ILE A 205 10.22 8.76 0.85
C ILE A 205 11.38 8.85 1.83
N VAL A 206 12.50 9.40 1.38
CA VAL A 206 13.67 9.69 2.21
C VAL A 206 13.53 11.11 2.73
N GLN A 207 13.40 11.21 4.05
CA GLN A 207 13.26 12.47 4.78
C GLN A 207 14.60 13.23 4.87
N PRO A 208 14.60 14.52 5.24
CA PRO A 208 15.84 15.30 5.38
C PRO A 208 16.85 14.72 6.37
N ASP A 209 16.39 13.97 7.38
CA ASP A 209 17.23 13.27 8.37
C ASP A 209 17.83 11.95 7.84
N GLY A 210 17.55 11.58 6.58
CA GLY A 210 18.03 10.36 5.94
C GLY A 210 17.20 9.11 6.26
N ARG A 211 16.11 9.23 7.01
CA ARG A 211 15.19 8.13 7.30
C ARG A 211 14.28 7.86 6.10
N ALA A 212 14.18 6.60 5.69
CA ALA A 212 13.22 6.17 4.69
C ALA A 212 11.88 5.80 5.35
N VAL A 213 10.78 6.25 4.73
CA VAL A 213 9.40 5.95 5.13
C VAL A 213 8.70 5.30 3.95
N LEU A 214 8.13 4.13 4.15
CA LEU A 214 7.33 3.41 3.16
C LEU A 214 5.91 3.99 3.15
N VAL A 215 5.47 4.48 2.00
CA VAL A 215 4.20 5.24 1.88
C VAL A 215 3.08 4.47 1.17
N ASP A 216 3.38 3.29 0.63
CA ASP A 216 2.42 2.36 0.02
C ASP A 216 2.58 0.98 0.65
N LEU A 217 1.62 0.60 1.48
CA LEU A 217 1.72 -0.55 2.39
C LEU A 217 0.79 -1.68 2.01
N GLU A 218 -0.27 -1.34 1.32
CA GLU A 218 -1.35 -2.24 0.95
C GLU A 218 -1.14 -2.84 -0.46
N LYS A 219 -1.89 -3.92 -0.70
CA LYS A 219 -2.02 -4.56 -2.00
C LYS A 219 -3.12 -3.90 -2.84
#